data_be406bf1f7300fe780701c6669805d7f
#
_entry.id   be406bf1f7300fe780701c6669805d7f
#
_cell.length_a   1.000
_cell.length_b   1.000
_cell.length_c   1.000
_cell.angle_alpha   90.00
_cell.angle_beta   90.00
_cell.angle_gamma   90.00
#
_symmetry.space_group_name_H-M   'P 1'
#
loop_
_entity.id
_entity.type
_entity.pdbx_description
1 polymer ?
#
loop_
_entity_poly.entity_id
_entity_poly.type
_entity_poly.pdbx_seq_one_letter_code
_entity_poly.pdbx_strand_id
1 'polypeptide(L)'
;MPKFEMPPSDLVARFETVLARVATPETTRRPMFGHPCAWVGGNMATGLFADKWWVRLAPDRLAEVLGGGEFTTFSVMPGREMKGYAVIPATLVADDAQVDAWVSEALAYTATMPPKEPKVRKKRA
;
A
#
# COMPACT_ATOMS: atom_id res chain seq x y z
N MET A 1 15.56 7.42 -18.43
CA MET A 1 14.93 6.76 -17.43
C MET A 1 13.89 7.59 -16.76
N PRO A 2 12.77 7.02 -16.62
CA PRO A 2 11.69 7.80 -16.04
C PRO A 2 12.01 8.12 -14.60
N LYS A 3 11.61 9.31 -14.20
CA LYS A 3 11.79 9.72 -12.90
C LYS A 3 10.47 9.68 -12.25
N PHE A 4 10.30 8.88 -11.27
CA PHE A 4 9.06 8.84 -10.52
C PHE A 4 8.97 10.09 -9.66
N GLU A 5 7.80 10.69 -9.64
CA GLU A 5 7.58 11.81 -8.76
C GLU A 5 7.52 11.33 -7.35
N MET A 6 8.20 12.02 -6.45
CA MET A 6 8.16 11.64 -5.05
C MET A 6 6.86 12.14 -4.42
N PRO A 7 6.38 11.47 -3.38
CA PRO A 7 5.17 11.93 -2.70
C PRO A 7 5.38 13.30 -2.07
N PRO A 8 4.31 14.12 -2.02
CA PRO A 8 4.41 15.39 -1.29
C PRO A 8 4.75 15.15 0.17
N SER A 9 5.50 16.06 0.75
CA SER A 9 5.97 15.88 2.12
C SER A 9 4.82 15.81 3.12
N ASP A 10 3.74 16.53 2.89
CA ASP A 10 2.60 16.45 3.81
C ASP A 10 1.90 15.10 3.70
N LEU A 11 1.89 14.49 2.53
CA LEU A 11 1.33 13.16 2.37
C LEU A 11 2.22 12.13 3.08
N VAL A 12 3.53 12.28 2.99
CA VAL A 12 4.46 11.39 3.69
C VAL A 12 4.23 11.50 5.20
N ALA A 13 4.09 12.72 5.71
CA ALA A 13 3.86 12.92 7.14
C ALA A 13 2.56 12.26 7.57
N ARG A 14 1.52 12.36 6.73
CA ARG A 14 0.24 11.75 7.04
C ARG A 14 0.34 10.23 7.05
N PHE A 15 1.08 9.67 6.11
CA PHE A 15 1.31 8.22 6.06
C PHE A 15 1.98 7.75 7.35
N GLU A 16 3.00 8.47 7.81
CA GLU A 16 3.69 8.11 9.05
C GLU A 16 2.76 8.20 10.25
N THR A 17 1.93 9.24 10.29
CA THR A 17 1.00 9.42 11.39
C THR A 17 -0.03 8.30 11.43
N VAL A 18 -0.56 7.92 10.28
CA VAL A 18 -1.54 6.85 10.21
C VAL A 18 -0.91 5.53 10.62
N LEU A 19 0.29 5.25 10.12
CA LEU A 19 0.96 4.00 10.50
C LEU A 19 1.24 3.96 12.00
N ALA A 20 1.59 5.10 12.59
CA ALA A 20 1.84 5.14 14.03
C ALA A 20 0.59 4.74 14.81
N ARG A 21 -0.60 5.01 14.25
CA ARG A 21 -1.84 4.67 14.94
C ARG A 21 -2.27 3.23 14.72
N VAL A 22 -2.02 2.67 13.52
CA VAL A 22 -2.62 1.39 13.17
C VAL A 22 -1.62 0.25 12.95
N ALA A 23 -0.33 0.52 12.93
CA ALA A 23 0.65 -0.52 12.66
C ALA A 23 0.62 -1.59 13.74
N THR A 24 0.88 -2.82 13.33
CA THR A 24 0.95 -3.95 14.25
C THR A 24 2.42 -4.30 14.46
N PRO A 25 2.72 -5.16 15.45
CA PRO A 25 4.11 -5.57 15.66
C PRO A 25 4.73 -6.23 14.44
N GLU A 26 3.92 -6.81 13.56
CA GLU A 26 4.45 -7.45 12.37
C GLU A 26 4.68 -6.49 11.22
N THR A 27 4.28 -5.23 11.37
CA THR A 27 4.41 -4.26 10.30
C THR A 27 5.85 -3.78 10.19
N THR A 28 6.40 -3.83 9.00
CA THR A 28 7.76 -3.36 8.73
C THR A 28 7.70 -2.21 7.73
N ARG A 29 8.53 -1.20 7.95
CA ARG A 29 8.59 -0.07 7.05
C ARG A 29 9.82 -0.19 6.18
N ARG A 30 9.62 -0.25 4.88
CA ARG A 30 10.72 -0.25 3.91
C ARG A 30 10.23 0.43 2.64
N PRO A 31 11.07 1.21 1.99
CA PRO A 31 10.61 1.89 0.77
C PRO A 31 10.42 0.92 -0.40
N MET A 32 9.54 1.31 -1.32
CA MET A 32 9.37 0.62 -2.58
C MET A 32 9.61 1.67 -3.64
N PHE A 33 10.62 1.48 -4.48
CA PHE A 33 11.02 2.49 -5.47
C PHE A 33 11.31 3.84 -4.80
N GLY A 34 11.81 3.81 -3.57
CA GLY A 34 12.11 5.04 -2.85
C GLY A 34 10.90 5.71 -2.21
N HIS A 35 9.70 5.15 -2.38
CA HIS A 35 8.49 5.71 -1.78
C HIS A 35 8.12 4.95 -0.53
N PRO A 36 7.49 5.60 0.47
CA PRO A 36 7.14 4.91 1.72
C PRO A 36 6.25 3.71 1.48
N CYS A 37 6.51 2.64 2.22
CA CYS A 37 5.74 1.41 2.05
C CYS A 37 5.79 0.63 3.36
N ALA A 38 4.68 -0.01 3.70
CA ALA A 38 4.58 -0.87 4.87
C ALA A 38 4.35 -2.31 4.41
N TRP A 39 5.03 -3.22 5.08
CA TRP A 39 5.04 -4.64 4.72
C TRP A 39 4.62 -5.47 5.93
N VAL A 40 3.99 -6.60 5.68
CA VAL A 40 3.64 -7.54 6.73
C VAL A 40 4.03 -8.92 6.22
N GLY A 41 4.89 -9.61 6.96
CA GLY A 41 5.32 -10.94 6.57
C GLY A 41 6.02 -10.98 5.21
N GLY A 42 6.65 -9.89 4.83
CA GLY A 42 7.34 -9.82 3.54
C GLY A 42 6.45 -9.45 2.37
N ASN A 43 5.16 -9.22 2.63
CA ASN A 43 4.23 -8.81 1.59
C ASN A 43 3.88 -7.34 1.75
N MET A 44 3.78 -6.62 0.65
CA MET A 44 3.42 -5.20 0.72
C MET A 44 1.96 -5.06 1.11
N ALA A 45 1.68 -4.19 2.06
CA ALA A 45 0.31 -4.00 2.53
C ALA A 45 -0.26 -2.65 2.09
N THR A 46 0.49 -1.59 2.22
CA THR A 46 0.04 -0.26 1.87
C THR A 46 1.24 0.62 1.64
N GLY A 47 1.07 1.67 0.89
CA GLY A 47 2.19 2.56 0.63
C GLY A 47 1.77 3.76 -0.18
N LEU A 48 2.74 4.61 -0.45
CA LEU A 48 2.55 5.79 -1.29
C LEU A 48 3.30 5.57 -2.58
N PHE A 49 2.80 6.16 -3.65
CA PHE A 49 3.50 6.20 -4.90
C PHE A 49 3.12 7.51 -5.58
N ALA A 50 4.07 8.40 -5.73
CA ALA A 50 3.80 9.76 -6.17
C ALA A 50 2.75 10.35 -5.24
N ASP A 51 1.64 10.87 -5.73
CA ASP A 51 0.61 11.45 -4.89
C ASP A 51 -0.51 10.45 -4.56
N LYS A 52 -0.26 9.16 -4.75
CA LYS A 52 -1.28 8.14 -4.52
C LYS A 52 -0.98 7.32 -3.29
N TRP A 53 -2.03 6.89 -2.62
CA TRP A 53 -1.92 6.02 -1.46
C TRP A 53 -2.67 4.74 -1.82
N TRP A 54 -1.96 3.61 -1.85
CA TRP A 54 -2.55 2.35 -2.27
C TRP A 54 -2.61 1.38 -1.09
N VAL A 55 -3.57 0.44 -1.17
CA VAL A 55 -3.75 -0.60 -0.16
C VAL A 55 -3.93 -1.93 -0.87
N ARG A 56 -3.49 -3.00 -0.21
CA ARG A 56 -3.72 -4.36 -0.70
C ARG A 56 -4.98 -4.87 -0.03
N LEU A 57 -5.89 -5.40 -0.81
CA LEU A 57 -7.18 -5.87 -0.28
C LEU A 57 -7.45 -7.28 -0.76
N ALA A 58 -8.29 -8.01 -0.01
CA ALA A 58 -8.72 -9.34 -0.43
C ALA A 58 -9.45 -9.24 -1.75
N PRO A 59 -9.44 -10.29 -2.57
CA PRO A 59 -10.02 -10.21 -3.92
C PRO A 59 -11.46 -9.75 -3.94
N ASP A 60 -12.31 -10.26 -3.03
CA ASP A 60 -13.70 -9.85 -2.99
C ASP A 60 -13.85 -8.39 -2.62
N ARG A 61 -13.08 -7.96 -1.64
CA ARG A 61 -13.12 -6.58 -1.19
C ARG A 61 -12.59 -5.65 -2.27
N LEU A 62 -11.54 -6.09 -2.95
CA LEU A 62 -10.96 -5.31 -4.02
C LEU A 62 -11.99 -5.09 -5.14
N ALA A 63 -12.69 -6.17 -5.54
CA ALA A 63 -13.70 -6.06 -6.57
C ALA A 63 -14.81 -5.11 -6.15
N GLU A 64 -15.17 -5.16 -4.86
CA GLU A 64 -16.23 -4.32 -4.35
C GLU A 64 -15.85 -2.84 -4.42
N VAL A 65 -14.65 -2.49 -3.96
CA VAL A 65 -14.26 -1.08 -3.95
C VAL A 65 -13.99 -0.55 -5.35
N LEU A 66 -13.44 -1.38 -6.23
CA LEU A 66 -13.21 -0.95 -7.60
C LEU A 66 -14.52 -0.78 -8.34
N GLY A 67 -15.50 -1.63 -8.03
CA GLY A 67 -16.81 -1.53 -8.66
C GLY A 67 -17.57 -0.30 -8.21
N GLY A 68 -17.24 0.25 -7.05
CA GLY A 68 -17.91 1.45 -6.57
C GLY A 68 -17.46 2.71 -7.28
N GLY A 69 -16.34 2.66 -7.99
CA GLY A 69 -15.91 3.79 -8.81
C GLY A 69 -15.06 4.83 -8.13
N GLU A 70 -14.93 4.80 -6.81
CA GLU A 70 -14.12 5.78 -6.12
C GLU A 70 -12.66 5.34 -6.01
N PHE A 71 -12.45 4.06 -5.76
CA PHE A 71 -11.09 3.52 -5.75
C PHE A 71 -10.70 3.19 -7.18
N THR A 72 -9.42 3.32 -7.47
CA THR A 72 -8.93 3.00 -8.80
C THR A 72 -7.84 1.95 -8.71
N THR A 73 -7.55 1.32 -9.82
CA THR A 73 -6.47 0.35 -9.85
C THR A 73 -5.14 1.07 -9.64
N PHE A 74 -4.18 0.34 -9.11
CA PHE A 74 -2.86 0.90 -8.85
C PHE A 74 -1.92 0.49 -9.98
N SER A 75 -1.19 1.46 -10.50
CA SER A 75 -0.27 1.19 -11.58
C SER A 75 0.95 2.07 -11.39
N VAL A 76 2.14 1.47 -11.45
CA VAL A 76 3.36 2.26 -11.30
C VAL A 76 3.83 2.78 -12.64
N MET A 77 3.34 2.20 -13.73
CA MET A 77 3.64 2.75 -15.05
C MET A 77 2.52 2.34 -15.98
N PRO A 78 2.36 3.05 -17.09
CA PRO A 78 1.24 2.77 -17.99
C PRO A 78 1.23 1.31 -18.44
N GLY A 79 0.07 0.72 -18.41
CA GLY A 79 -0.11 -0.65 -18.85
C GLY A 79 0.32 -1.71 -17.89
N ARG A 80 0.83 -1.30 -16.71
CA ARG A 80 1.28 -2.28 -15.74
C ARG A 80 0.52 -2.13 -14.46
N GLU A 81 -0.65 -2.69 -14.38
CA GLU A 81 -1.43 -2.65 -13.17
C GLU A 81 -0.88 -3.62 -12.14
N MET A 82 -0.86 -3.18 -10.91
CA MET A 82 -0.43 -4.02 -9.79
C MET A 82 -1.67 -4.72 -9.26
N LYS A 83 -1.78 -6.01 -9.51
CA LYS A 83 -2.95 -6.74 -9.10
C LYS A 83 -3.01 -6.90 -7.59
N GLY A 84 -4.21 -6.81 -7.06
CA GLY A 84 -4.39 -6.95 -5.62
C GLY A 84 -4.39 -5.65 -4.86
N TYR A 85 -4.18 -4.53 -5.54
CA TYR A 85 -4.06 -3.24 -4.89
C TYR A 85 -5.05 -2.26 -5.46
N ALA A 86 -5.46 -1.30 -4.64
CA ALA A 86 -6.33 -0.22 -5.09
C ALA A 86 -5.83 1.09 -4.49
N VAL A 87 -6.07 2.19 -5.19
CA VAL A 87 -5.69 3.52 -4.75
C VAL A 87 -6.87 4.12 -3.99
N ILE A 88 -6.61 4.59 -2.75
CA ILE A 88 -7.64 5.22 -1.95
C ILE A 88 -7.92 6.61 -2.51
N PRO A 89 -9.20 6.98 -2.70
CA PRO A 89 -9.48 8.32 -3.18
C PRO A 89 -9.01 9.38 -2.20
N ALA A 90 -8.61 10.52 -2.73
CA ALA A 90 -8.05 11.59 -1.91
C ALA A 90 -9.02 12.05 -0.82
N THR A 91 -10.32 12.02 -1.10
CA THR A 91 -11.31 12.42 -0.11
C THR A 91 -11.30 11.52 1.10
N LEU A 92 -11.05 10.22 0.91
CA LEU A 92 -10.98 9.30 2.04
C LEU A 92 -9.63 9.39 2.74
N VAL A 93 -8.56 9.69 2.00
CA VAL A 93 -7.26 9.90 2.62
C VAL A 93 -7.32 11.09 3.58
N ALA A 94 -8.12 12.09 3.25
CA ALA A 94 -8.23 13.29 4.08
C ALA A 94 -9.05 13.06 5.34
N ASP A 95 -9.79 11.94 5.41
CA ASP A 95 -10.63 11.62 6.56
C ASP A 95 -9.89 10.63 7.45
N ASP A 96 -9.53 11.05 8.66
CA ASP A 96 -8.72 10.22 9.55
C ASP A 96 -9.36 8.87 9.82
N ALA A 97 -10.66 8.84 10.10
CA ALA A 97 -11.31 7.58 10.43
C ALA A 97 -11.32 6.65 9.22
N GLN A 98 -11.54 7.20 8.03
CA GLN A 98 -11.59 6.37 6.83
C GLN A 98 -10.22 5.83 6.46
N VAL A 99 -9.21 6.69 6.46
CA VAL A 99 -7.90 6.22 6.05
C VAL A 99 -7.33 5.22 7.05
N ASP A 100 -7.59 5.44 8.35
CA ASP A 100 -7.16 4.49 9.36
C ASP A 100 -7.84 3.13 9.13
N ALA A 101 -9.13 3.14 8.82
CA ALA A 101 -9.87 1.90 8.60
C ALA A 101 -9.35 1.14 7.39
N TRP A 102 -9.09 1.84 6.28
CA TRP A 102 -8.61 1.18 5.08
C TRP A 102 -7.20 0.63 5.26
N VAL A 103 -6.34 1.39 5.94
CA VAL A 103 -4.98 0.92 6.17
C VAL A 103 -5.00 -0.26 7.14
N SER A 104 -5.82 -0.20 8.18
CA SER A 104 -5.95 -1.33 9.12
C SER A 104 -6.42 -2.58 8.40
N GLU A 105 -7.40 -2.42 7.51
CA GLU A 105 -7.90 -3.57 6.76
C GLU A 105 -6.82 -4.16 5.88
N ALA A 106 -6.02 -3.30 5.24
CA ALA A 106 -4.93 -3.77 4.39
C ALA A 106 -3.88 -4.52 5.20
N LEU A 107 -3.53 -3.99 6.36
CA LEU A 107 -2.54 -4.66 7.20
C LEU A 107 -3.07 -6.01 7.69
N ALA A 108 -4.33 -6.05 8.10
CA ALA A 108 -4.93 -7.29 8.59
C ALA A 108 -5.01 -8.34 7.49
N TYR A 109 -5.43 -7.94 6.31
CA TYR A 109 -5.53 -8.89 5.21
C TYR A 109 -4.15 -9.41 4.83
N THR A 110 -3.18 -8.51 4.74
CA THR A 110 -1.83 -8.91 4.35
C THR A 110 -1.23 -9.89 5.37
N ALA A 111 -1.60 -9.73 6.64
CA ALA A 111 -1.12 -10.63 7.68
C ALA A 111 -1.66 -12.05 7.52
N THR A 112 -2.76 -12.23 6.78
CA THR A 112 -3.31 -13.56 6.55
C THR A 112 -2.61 -14.28 5.41
N MET A 113 -1.79 -13.58 4.64
CA MET A 113 -1.11 -14.19 3.51
C MET A 113 0.07 -14.98 4.00
N PRO A 114 0.47 -16.03 3.27
CA PRO A 114 1.67 -16.77 3.67
C PRO A 114 2.86 -15.83 3.70
N PRO A 115 3.71 -15.93 4.72
CA PRO A 115 4.86 -15.05 4.77
C PRO A 115 5.74 -15.26 3.56
N LYS A 116 6.24 -14.13 3.05
CA LYS A 116 7.10 -14.20 1.90
C LYS A 116 8.49 -13.99 2.39
N GLU A 117 9.33 -14.97 2.18
CA GLU A 117 10.67 -14.84 2.65
C GLU A 117 11.44 -13.92 1.78
N PRO A 118 12.38 -13.20 2.34
CA PRO A 118 13.23 -12.36 1.53
C PRO A 118 13.86 -13.23 0.47
N LYS A 119 13.89 -12.72 -0.74
CA LYS A 119 14.42 -13.42 -1.79
C LYS A 119 15.82 -13.62 -1.56
N VAL A 120 16.21 -14.71 -1.23
CA VAL A 120 17.54 -14.95 -1.03
C VAL A 120 18.08 -15.14 -2.34
N ARG A 121 19.00 -14.51 -2.74
CA ARG A 121 19.46 -14.60 -3.89
C ARG A 121 19.99 -15.84 -4.03
N LYS A 122 19.65 -16.55 -4.66
CA LYS A 122 19.98 -17.73 -4.80
C LYS A 122 21.14 -17.75 -5.28
N LYS A 123 21.89 -17.96 -5.06
CA LYS A 123 22.93 -17.92 -5.43
C LYS A 123 23.16 -18.76 -6.10
N ARG A 124 23.25 -18.83 -6.89
CA ARG A 124 23.46 -19.54 -7.54
C ARG A 124 24.33 -19.97 -7.34
N ALA A 125 24.47 -20.40 -7.32
CA ALA A 125 25.38 -20.91 -7.06
C ALA A 125 25.94 -21.24 -7.58
#